data_1a327229229147b7a0cce1214a42f2fb
#
_entry.id   1a327229229147b7a0cce1214a42f2fb
#
_cell.length_a   1.000
_cell.length_b   1.000
_cell.length_c   1.000
_cell.angle_alpha   90.00
_cell.angle_beta   90.00
_cell.angle_gamma   90.00
#
_symmetry.space_group_name_H-M   'P 1'
#
loop_
_entity.id
_entity.type
_entity.pdbx_description
1 polymer ?
#
loop_
_entity_poly.entity_id
_entity_poly.type
_entity_poly.pdbx_seq_one_letter_code
_entity_poly.pdbx_strand_id
1 'polypeptide(L)'
;VAYMLMHVGVGRMIDYVGTRAGCALAVGFWSISNMLHSFAVGWKSMAFFRGMMGTGEGGNYPAAIKTIGEWFPARERTVMTGVMNFGAGFGSIGAPIVTSYLILHYSWQIPFLVTGLVGFLWIALWLWLYRPPQSHPWARPAERELLRADQQADAVLEQPAGQSVLGAVLRTRNIWGVAIARFFTEQPWSFIMVWFPTYLYKVRGIDLKGLALYVWMPFVAADIGCLCGGFLSPWFRRLGLPLLTARKLALTIPCCLMT
;
A
#
# COMPACT_ATOMS: atom_id res chain seq x y z
N VAL A 1 -1.99 6.49 13.64
CA VAL A 1 -3.41 6.57 14.06
C VAL A 1 -4.25 7.18 12.94
N ALA A 2 -3.97 8.42 12.46
CA ALA A 2 -4.73 9.10 11.40
C ALA A 2 -4.87 8.24 10.14
N TYR A 3 -3.77 7.70 9.63
CA TYR A 3 -3.72 6.76 8.50
C TYR A 3 -4.70 5.59 8.68
N MET A 4 -4.68 4.93 9.83
CA MET A 4 -5.52 3.75 10.11
C MET A 4 -7.02 4.10 10.15
N LEU A 5 -7.37 5.20 10.81
CA LEU A 5 -8.77 5.65 10.91
C LEU A 5 -9.33 6.09 9.54
N MET A 6 -8.48 6.72 8.72
CA MET A 6 -8.89 7.27 7.43
C MET A 6 -8.94 6.23 6.30
N HIS A 7 -8.41 5.03 6.47
CA HIS A 7 -8.62 3.93 5.51
C HIS A 7 -10.10 3.72 5.19
N VAL A 8 -10.95 3.70 6.22
CA VAL A 8 -12.40 3.52 6.04
C VAL A 8 -13.06 4.80 5.49
N GLY A 9 -12.66 5.96 6.01
CA GLY A 9 -13.25 7.25 5.61
C GLY A 9 -12.95 7.61 4.16
N VAL A 10 -11.67 7.55 3.80
CA VAL A 10 -11.22 7.87 2.43
C VAL A 10 -11.63 6.77 1.44
N GLY A 11 -11.67 5.50 1.87
CA GLY A 11 -12.24 4.42 1.06
C GLY A 11 -13.68 4.70 0.64
N ARG A 12 -14.53 5.11 1.59
CA ARG A 12 -15.91 5.54 1.29
C ARG A 12 -15.97 6.75 0.38
N MET A 13 -15.11 7.74 0.58
CA MET A 13 -15.02 8.90 -0.31
C MET A 13 -14.72 8.46 -1.75
N ILE A 14 -13.77 7.53 -1.94
CA ILE A 14 -13.43 6.96 -3.25
C ILE A 14 -14.62 6.22 -3.87
N ASP A 15 -15.45 5.57 -3.06
CA ASP A 15 -16.65 4.90 -3.53
C ASP A 15 -17.70 5.89 -4.05
N TYR A 16 -17.84 7.04 -3.39
CA TYR A 16 -18.79 8.09 -3.77
C TYR A 16 -18.33 8.91 -4.98
N VAL A 17 -17.06 9.34 -4.97
CA VAL A 17 -16.53 10.28 -5.97
C VAL A 17 -16.02 9.53 -7.21
N GLY A 18 -15.83 8.21 -7.10
CA GLY A 18 -15.23 7.36 -8.12
C GLY A 18 -13.71 7.28 -8.00
N THR A 19 -13.15 6.18 -8.49
CA THR A 19 -11.72 5.83 -8.33
C THR A 19 -10.79 6.88 -8.91
N ARG A 20 -11.11 7.43 -10.09
CA ARG A 20 -10.27 8.42 -10.78
C ARG A 20 -10.07 9.69 -9.96
N ALA A 21 -11.15 10.33 -9.58
CA ALA A 21 -11.11 11.59 -8.84
C ALA A 21 -10.74 11.36 -7.36
N GLY A 22 -11.27 10.31 -6.74
CA GLY A 22 -10.99 9.99 -5.35
C GLY A 22 -9.52 9.69 -5.09
N CYS A 23 -8.85 8.95 -5.97
CA CYS A 23 -7.41 8.70 -5.88
C CYS A 23 -6.61 10.00 -6.07
N ALA A 24 -6.95 10.82 -7.07
CA ALA A 24 -6.30 12.10 -7.31
C ALA A 24 -6.44 13.06 -6.11
N LEU A 25 -7.61 13.12 -5.47
CA LEU A 25 -7.85 13.93 -4.27
C LEU A 25 -7.03 13.42 -3.08
N ALA A 26 -7.00 12.11 -2.85
CA ALA A 26 -6.22 11.51 -1.76
C ALA A 26 -4.72 11.79 -1.91
N VAL A 27 -4.16 11.56 -3.10
CA VAL A 27 -2.75 11.82 -3.40
C VAL A 27 -2.45 13.32 -3.38
N GLY A 28 -3.36 14.17 -3.86
CA GLY A 28 -3.22 15.63 -3.80
C GLY A 28 -3.14 16.15 -2.38
N PHE A 29 -4.06 15.71 -1.52
CA PHE A 29 -4.05 16.06 -0.10
C PHE A 29 -2.79 15.57 0.60
N TRP A 30 -2.37 14.33 0.33
CA TRP A 30 -1.11 13.77 0.85
C TRP A 30 0.09 14.60 0.36
N SER A 31 0.18 14.92 -0.94
CA SER A 31 1.30 15.67 -1.51
C SER A 31 1.41 17.07 -0.93
N ILE A 32 0.29 17.79 -0.78
CA ILE A 32 0.24 19.10 -0.10
C ILE A 32 0.70 18.96 1.35
N SER A 33 0.14 18.01 2.09
CA SER A 33 0.50 17.76 3.49
C SER A 33 1.98 17.43 3.65
N ASN A 34 2.55 16.68 2.69
CA ASN A 34 3.97 16.37 2.67
C ASN A 34 4.83 17.64 2.44
N MET A 35 4.45 18.49 1.50
CA MET A 35 5.15 19.78 1.27
C MET A 35 5.08 20.70 2.47
N LEU A 36 3.97 20.71 3.21
CA LEU A 36 3.82 21.52 4.43
C LEU A 36 4.82 21.16 5.53
N HIS A 37 5.38 19.94 5.53
CA HIS A 37 6.45 19.59 6.48
C HIS A 37 7.69 20.48 6.31
N SER A 38 7.95 21.02 5.13
CA SER A 38 9.08 21.95 4.90
C SER A 38 8.97 23.25 5.71
N PHE A 39 7.75 23.62 6.13
CA PHE A 39 7.47 24.79 6.97
C PHE A 39 7.37 24.46 8.47
N ALA A 40 7.69 23.24 8.87
CA ALA A 40 7.58 22.85 10.27
C ALA A 40 8.66 23.53 11.12
N VAL A 41 8.25 24.25 12.18
CA VAL A 41 9.14 24.99 13.08
C VAL A 41 9.50 24.17 14.33
N GLY A 42 8.71 23.13 14.65
CA GLY A 42 8.93 22.31 15.82
C GLY A 42 8.13 21.02 15.82
N TRP A 43 8.27 20.23 16.88
CA TRP A 43 7.65 18.90 16.92
C TRP A 43 6.12 18.92 16.82
N LYS A 44 5.44 19.97 17.32
CA LYS A 44 3.97 20.09 17.24
C LYS A 44 3.49 20.29 15.81
N SER A 45 4.13 21.20 15.05
CA SER A 45 3.82 21.42 13.64
C SER A 45 4.16 20.19 12.79
N MET A 46 5.28 19.53 13.08
CA MET A 46 5.66 18.27 12.42
C MET A 46 4.62 17.18 12.67
N ALA A 47 4.17 17.01 13.92
CA ALA A 47 3.13 16.04 14.27
C ALA A 47 1.79 16.35 13.60
N PHE A 48 1.41 17.62 13.52
CA PHE A 48 0.20 18.06 12.83
C PHE A 48 0.23 17.74 11.34
N PHE A 49 1.29 18.13 10.63
CA PHE A 49 1.44 17.84 9.20
C PHE A 49 1.55 16.33 8.93
N ARG A 50 2.18 15.56 9.83
CA ARG A 50 2.22 14.10 9.75
C ARG A 50 0.83 13.49 9.89
N GLY A 51 -0.01 14.03 10.77
CA GLY A 51 -1.42 13.63 10.89
C GLY A 51 -2.21 13.90 9.62
N MET A 52 -2.06 15.11 9.05
CA MET A 52 -2.67 15.46 7.76
C MET A 52 -2.21 14.52 6.64
N MET A 53 -0.89 14.30 6.52
CA MET A 53 -0.33 13.41 5.51
C MET A 53 -0.91 12.00 5.63
N GLY A 54 -0.97 11.44 6.86
CA GLY A 54 -1.56 10.12 7.09
C GLY A 54 -3.04 10.03 6.72
N THR A 55 -3.78 11.15 6.78
CA THR A 55 -5.18 11.21 6.33
C THR A 55 -5.28 10.97 4.81
N GLY A 56 -4.46 11.63 4.01
CA GLY A 56 -4.45 11.44 2.54
C GLY A 56 -3.89 10.08 2.13
N GLU A 57 -2.80 9.67 2.77
CA GLU A 57 -2.13 8.40 2.50
C GLU A 57 -3.03 7.19 2.75
N GLY A 58 -3.96 7.28 3.73
CA GLY A 58 -4.94 6.24 4.01
C GLY A 58 -5.84 5.86 2.83
N GLY A 59 -5.97 6.70 1.81
CA GLY A 59 -6.74 6.41 0.60
C GLY A 59 -5.99 5.63 -0.48
N ASN A 60 -4.66 5.56 -0.41
CA ASN A 60 -3.86 4.98 -1.49
C ASN A 60 -4.15 3.49 -1.70
N TYR A 61 -4.10 2.70 -0.64
CA TYR A 61 -4.33 1.26 -0.74
C TYR A 61 -5.76 0.89 -1.17
N PRO A 62 -6.85 1.47 -0.60
CA PRO A 62 -8.20 1.26 -1.09
C PRO A 62 -8.38 1.65 -2.56
N ALA A 63 -7.80 2.77 -3.01
CA ALA A 63 -7.85 3.20 -4.40
C ALA A 63 -7.17 2.19 -5.33
N ALA A 64 -6.01 1.69 -4.96
CA ALA A 64 -5.26 0.71 -5.74
C ALA A 64 -6.00 -0.62 -5.86
N ILE A 65 -6.54 -1.15 -4.75
CA ILE A 65 -7.35 -2.38 -4.76
C ILE A 65 -8.61 -2.21 -5.61
N LYS A 66 -9.28 -1.06 -5.50
CA LYS A 66 -10.45 -0.76 -6.34
C LYS A 66 -10.09 -0.66 -7.82
N THR A 67 -8.98 -0.02 -8.16
CA THR A 67 -8.45 0.02 -9.53
C THR A 67 -8.21 -1.39 -10.08
N ILE A 68 -7.60 -2.28 -9.28
CA ILE A 68 -7.38 -3.68 -9.66
C ILE A 68 -8.72 -4.39 -9.86
N GLY A 69 -9.70 -4.17 -8.98
CA GLY A 69 -11.04 -4.73 -9.10
C GLY A 69 -11.79 -4.26 -10.35
N GLU A 70 -11.56 -3.02 -10.78
CA GLU A 70 -12.20 -2.44 -11.98
C GLU A 70 -11.56 -2.94 -13.29
N TRP A 71 -10.23 -3.16 -13.32
CA TRP A 71 -9.47 -3.46 -14.54
C TRP A 71 -9.10 -4.93 -14.73
N PHE A 72 -9.18 -5.74 -13.69
CA PHE A 72 -8.75 -7.14 -13.76
C PHE A 72 -9.85 -8.10 -13.33
N PRO A 73 -10.04 -9.23 -14.06
CA PRO A 73 -10.95 -10.28 -13.66
C PRO A 73 -10.50 -10.93 -12.34
N ALA A 74 -11.45 -11.51 -11.59
CA ALA A 74 -11.23 -12.05 -10.25
C ALA A 74 -10.03 -13.01 -10.16
N ARG A 75 -9.81 -13.82 -11.22
CA ARG A 75 -8.68 -14.77 -11.31
C ARG A 75 -7.30 -14.10 -11.32
N GLU A 76 -7.19 -12.85 -11.77
CA GLU A 76 -5.93 -12.12 -11.99
C GLU A 76 -5.65 -11.11 -10.87
N ARG A 77 -6.65 -10.71 -10.08
CA ARG A 77 -6.56 -9.69 -9.02
C ARG A 77 -5.46 -9.99 -8.00
N THR A 78 -5.30 -11.27 -7.62
CA THR A 78 -4.25 -11.68 -6.66
C THR A 78 -2.85 -11.40 -7.20
N VAL A 79 -2.62 -11.70 -8.49
CA VAL A 79 -1.32 -11.46 -9.14
C VAL A 79 -1.07 -9.96 -9.25
N MET A 80 -2.09 -9.19 -9.66
CA MET A 80 -1.98 -7.72 -9.80
C MET A 80 -1.77 -7.03 -8.46
N THR A 81 -2.39 -7.52 -7.38
CA THR A 81 -2.09 -7.05 -6.01
C THR A 81 -0.64 -7.34 -5.62
N GLY A 82 -0.09 -8.49 -6.01
CA GLY A 82 1.32 -8.82 -5.83
C GLY A 82 2.24 -7.85 -6.59
N VAL A 83 1.93 -7.55 -7.85
CA VAL A 83 2.68 -6.58 -8.68
C VAL A 83 2.62 -5.18 -8.08
N MET A 84 1.45 -4.76 -7.58
CA MET A 84 1.29 -3.48 -6.88
C MET A 84 2.18 -3.39 -5.63
N ASN A 85 2.18 -4.41 -4.80
CA ASN A 85 3.01 -4.45 -3.58
C ASN A 85 4.50 -4.46 -3.92
N PHE A 86 4.91 -5.21 -4.94
CA PHE A 86 6.29 -5.20 -5.45
C PHE A 86 6.70 -3.80 -5.95
N GLY A 87 5.81 -3.10 -6.67
CA GLY A 87 6.05 -1.71 -7.09
C GLY A 87 6.26 -0.74 -5.92
N ALA A 88 5.54 -0.94 -4.80
CA ALA A 88 5.74 -0.15 -3.59
C ALA A 88 7.13 -0.35 -2.96
N GLY A 89 7.70 -1.56 -3.07
CA GLY A 89 9.06 -1.88 -2.61
C GLY A 89 10.13 -1.04 -3.30
N PHE A 90 10.04 -0.82 -4.60
CA PHE A 90 10.97 0.07 -5.32
C PHE A 90 10.99 1.49 -4.75
N GLY A 91 9.82 2.02 -4.39
CA GLY A 91 9.72 3.31 -3.71
C GLY A 91 10.46 3.32 -2.37
N SER A 92 10.30 2.27 -1.59
CA SER A 92 10.92 2.11 -0.28
C SER A 92 12.44 1.95 -0.36
N ILE A 93 12.96 1.35 -1.41
CA ILE A 93 14.40 1.24 -1.68
C ILE A 93 14.98 2.59 -2.14
N GLY A 94 14.31 3.26 -3.07
CA GLY A 94 14.78 4.50 -3.66
C GLY A 94 14.68 5.71 -2.74
N ALA A 95 13.63 5.78 -1.92
CA ALA A 95 13.36 6.94 -1.08
C ALA A 95 14.50 7.30 -0.09
N PRO A 96 15.11 6.36 0.67
CA PRO A 96 16.23 6.68 1.54
C PRO A 96 17.44 7.24 0.79
N ILE A 97 17.75 6.71 -0.38
CA ILE A 97 18.89 7.12 -1.20
C ILE A 97 18.68 8.57 -1.67
N VAL A 98 17.54 8.85 -2.29
CA VAL A 98 17.20 10.18 -2.78
C VAL A 98 17.12 11.19 -1.64
N THR A 99 16.45 10.83 -0.54
CA THR A 99 16.29 11.69 0.63
C THR A 99 17.64 12.03 1.26
N SER A 100 18.52 11.04 1.45
CA SER A 100 19.86 11.26 2.00
C SER A 100 20.69 12.18 1.08
N TYR A 101 20.65 11.96 -0.22
CA TYR A 101 21.34 12.82 -1.19
C TYR A 101 20.85 14.27 -1.10
N LEU A 102 19.54 14.50 -1.07
CA LEU A 102 18.96 15.85 -1.00
C LEU A 102 19.30 16.54 0.30
N ILE A 103 19.29 15.82 1.44
CA ILE A 103 19.66 16.41 2.75
C ILE A 103 21.12 16.78 2.79
N LEU A 104 22.01 15.95 2.24
CA LEU A 104 23.46 16.21 2.26
C LEU A 104 23.87 17.38 1.38
N HIS A 105 23.19 17.63 0.26
CA HIS A 105 23.59 18.67 -0.70
C HIS A 105 22.78 19.96 -0.59
N TYR A 106 21.62 19.92 0.04
CA TYR A 106 20.73 21.08 0.14
C TYR A 106 20.32 21.32 1.60
N SER A 107 19.10 20.88 1.98
CA SER A 107 18.57 21.04 3.32
C SER A 107 17.50 19.99 3.62
N TRP A 108 17.15 19.81 4.90
CA TRP A 108 16.15 18.83 5.31
C TRP A 108 14.73 19.10 4.79
N GLN A 109 14.44 20.34 4.37
CA GLN A 109 13.14 20.74 3.79
C GLN A 109 12.95 20.25 2.35
N ILE A 110 14.03 20.20 1.57
CA ILE A 110 14.00 19.89 0.13
C ILE A 110 13.40 18.53 -0.18
N PRO A 111 13.71 17.44 0.53
CA PRO A 111 13.05 16.16 0.31
C PRO A 111 11.52 16.22 0.35
N PHE A 112 10.94 16.98 1.28
CA PHE A 112 9.49 17.11 1.39
C PHE A 112 8.88 17.85 0.20
N LEU A 113 9.55 18.88 -0.30
CA LEU A 113 9.11 19.62 -1.48
C LEU A 113 9.22 18.75 -2.74
N VAL A 114 10.36 18.08 -2.94
CA VAL A 114 10.59 17.23 -4.12
C VAL A 114 9.61 16.06 -4.16
N THR A 115 9.44 15.34 -3.06
CA THR A 115 8.50 14.21 -3.02
C THR A 115 7.04 14.63 -3.17
N GLY A 116 6.67 15.80 -2.64
CA GLY A 116 5.34 16.39 -2.87
C GLY A 116 5.12 16.77 -4.34
N LEU A 117 6.10 17.36 -5.01
CA LEU A 117 6.04 17.66 -6.46
C LEU A 117 5.93 16.39 -7.30
N VAL A 118 6.66 15.34 -6.96
CA VAL A 118 6.54 14.03 -7.62
C VAL A 118 5.11 13.49 -7.48
N GLY A 119 4.46 13.71 -6.34
CA GLY A 119 3.06 13.35 -6.16
C GLY A 119 2.12 14.10 -7.12
N PHE A 120 2.33 15.39 -7.36
CA PHE A 120 1.54 16.14 -8.37
C PHE A 120 1.82 15.69 -9.80
N LEU A 121 3.07 15.36 -10.13
CA LEU A 121 3.40 14.76 -11.42
C LEU A 121 2.67 13.42 -11.60
N TRP A 122 2.64 12.60 -10.56
CA TRP A 122 1.89 11.34 -10.56
C TRP A 122 0.39 11.57 -10.78
N ILE A 123 -0.22 12.59 -10.12
CA ILE A 123 -1.62 12.94 -10.33
C ILE A 123 -1.89 13.31 -11.79
N ALA A 124 -1.01 14.11 -12.41
CA ALA A 124 -1.14 14.48 -13.83
C ALA A 124 -1.11 13.22 -14.72
N LEU A 125 -0.17 12.30 -14.48
CA LEU A 125 -0.09 11.03 -15.19
C LEU A 125 -1.33 10.16 -14.92
N TRP A 126 -1.77 10.08 -13.68
CA TRP A 126 -2.97 9.34 -13.31
C TRP A 126 -4.21 9.85 -14.04
N LEU A 127 -4.48 11.13 -14.00
CA LEU A 127 -5.62 11.75 -14.65
C LEU A 127 -5.56 11.64 -16.18
N TRP A 128 -4.38 11.55 -16.74
CA TRP A 128 -4.20 11.34 -18.17
C TRP A 128 -4.41 9.89 -18.59
N LEU A 129 -3.82 8.95 -17.86
CA LEU A 129 -3.82 7.52 -18.19
C LEU A 129 -5.08 6.81 -17.70
N TYR A 130 -5.51 7.08 -16.46
CA TYR A 130 -6.58 6.31 -15.85
C TYR A 130 -7.96 6.82 -16.26
N ARG A 131 -8.77 5.89 -16.77
CA ARG A 131 -10.23 6.04 -16.95
C ARG A 131 -10.89 4.70 -16.59
N PRO A 132 -12.16 4.70 -16.14
CA PRO A 132 -12.89 3.45 -15.96
C PRO A 132 -12.91 2.61 -17.24
N PRO A 133 -12.87 1.27 -17.18
CA PRO A 133 -12.80 0.39 -18.36
C PRO A 133 -13.91 0.67 -19.39
N GLN A 134 -15.10 1.05 -18.91
CA GLN A 134 -16.26 1.34 -19.75
C GLN A 134 -16.07 2.54 -20.67
N SER A 135 -15.32 3.55 -20.23
CA SER A 135 -15.07 4.80 -20.94
C SER A 135 -13.65 4.92 -21.50
N HIS A 136 -12.80 3.91 -21.31
CA HIS A 136 -11.41 3.96 -21.74
C HIS A 136 -11.29 3.75 -23.26
N PRO A 137 -10.61 4.65 -24.01
CA PRO A 137 -10.57 4.56 -25.47
C PRO A 137 -9.84 3.31 -25.99
N TRP A 138 -8.89 2.78 -25.21
CA TRP A 138 -8.07 1.63 -25.63
C TRP A 138 -8.64 0.29 -25.19
N ALA A 139 -9.68 0.25 -24.35
CA ALA A 139 -10.30 -1.00 -23.93
C ALA A 139 -11.13 -1.61 -25.07
N ARG A 140 -10.86 -2.86 -25.42
CA ARG A 140 -11.58 -3.59 -26.46
C ARG A 140 -13.00 -3.93 -26.02
N PRO A 141 -14.00 -4.01 -26.96
CA PRO A 141 -15.38 -4.35 -26.60
C PRO A 141 -15.50 -5.68 -25.83
N ALA A 142 -14.80 -6.72 -26.28
CA ALA A 142 -14.80 -8.03 -25.63
C ALA A 142 -14.22 -7.98 -24.19
N GLU A 143 -13.20 -7.16 -23.95
CA GLU A 143 -12.62 -6.95 -22.63
C GLU A 143 -13.58 -6.24 -21.68
N ARG A 144 -14.28 -5.21 -22.18
CA ARG A 144 -15.33 -4.51 -21.41
C ARG A 144 -16.47 -5.44 -20.99
N GLU A 145 -16.87 -6.35 -21.89
CA GLU A 145 -17.94 -7.30 -21.64
C GLU A 145 -17.51 -8.34 -20.59
N LEU A 146 -16.29 -8.86 -20.68
CA LEU A 146 -15.70 -9.76 -19.70
C LEU A 146 -15.67 -9.13 -18.30
N LEU A 147 -15.17 -7.88 -18.21
CA LEU A 147 -15.09 -7.16 -16.94
C LEU A 147 -16.46 -6.84 -16.35
N ARG A 148 -17.45 -6.52 -17.20
CA ARG A 148 -18.84 -6.33 -16.75
C ARG A 148 -19.45 -7.59 -16.20
N ALA A 149 -19.27 -8.73 -16.86
CA ALA A 149 -19.78 -10.01 -16.39
C ALA A 149 -19.17 -10.41 -15.04
N ASP A 150 -17.87 -10.17 -14.86
CA ASP A 150 -17.14 -10.45 -13.61
C ASP A 150 -17.61 -9.54 -12.47
N GLN A 151 -17.78 -8.24 -12.74
CA GLN A 151 -18.30 -7.25 -11.77
C GLN A 151 -19.76 -7.56 -11.37
N GLN A 152 -20.59 -8.02 -12.30
CA GLN A 152 -21.95 -8.44 -11.99
C GLN A 152 -21.97 -9.69 -11.11
N ALA A 153 -21.09 -10.66 -11.37
CA ALA A 153 -20.96 -11.85 -10.54
C ALA A 153 -20.52 -11.49 -9.10
N ASP A 154 -19.57 -10.58 -8.95
CA ASP A 154 -19.15 -10.07 -7.65
C ASP A 154 -20.30 -9.34 -6.93
N ALA A 155 -21.04 -8.48 -7.61
CA ALA A 155 -22.16 -7.74 -7.06
C ALA A 155 -23.29 -8.64 -6.53
N VAL A 156 -23.53 -9.77 -7.18
CA VAL A 156 -24.50 -10.80 -6.72
C VAL A 156 -24.02 -11.47 -5.43
N LEU A 157 -22.71 -11.66 -5.28
CA LEU A 157 -22.11 -12.26 -4.08
C LEU A 157 -22.05 -11.28 -2.89
N GLU A 158 -22.00 -9.98 -3.17
CA GLU A 158 -21.85 -8.94 -2.15
C GLU A 158 -23.16 -8.42 -1.54
N GLN A 159 -24.34 -8.87 -1.98
CA GLN A 159 -25.63 -8.43 -1.43
C GLN A 159 -26.12 -9.30 -0.25
N PRO A 160 -25.76 -9.00 1.00
CA PRO A 160 -26.59 -9.35 2.15
C PRO A 160 -27.68 -8.28 2.26
N ALA A 161 -28.89 -8.61 1.84
CA ALA A 161 -30.05 -7.73 1.96
C ALA A 161 -30.16 -7.17 3.40
N GLY A 162 -30.08 -5.85 3.55
CA GLY A 162 -30.52 -5.16 4.77
C GLY A 162 -29.55 -5.06 5.94
N GLN A 163 -28.30 -5.53 5.86
CA GLN A 163 -27.33 -5.37 6.94
C GLN A 163 -26.23 -4.35 6.57
N SER A 164 -25.80 -3.54 7.55
CA SER A 164 -24.62 -2.69 7.35
C SER A 164 -23.41 -3.58 7.09
N VAL A 165 -22.67 -3.32 6.00
CA VAL A 165 -21.47 -4.07 5.60
C VAL A 165 -20.50 -4.20 6.78
N LEU A 166 -20.32 -3.13 7.56
CA LEU A 166 -19.48 -3.13 8.75
C LEU A 166 -19.96 -4.13 9.82
N GLY A 167 -21.28 -4.21 10.05
CA GLY A 167 -21.84 -5.16 11.00
C GLY A 167 -21.67 -6.62 10.58
N ALA A 168 -21.80 -6.92 9.28
CA ALA A 168 -21.57 -8.25 8.71
C ALA A 168 -20.08 -8.64 8.83
N VAL A 169 -19.18 -7.72 8.51
CA VAL A 169 -17.73 -7.91 8.63
C VAL A 169 -17.34 -8.22 10.08
N LEU A 170 -17.78 -7.43 11.05
CA LEU A 170 -17.45 -7.60 12.46
C LEU A 170 -18.02 -8.89 13.09
N ARG A 171 -19.11 -9.43 12.55
CA ARG A 171 -19.69 -10.69 12.99
C ARG A 171 -18.99 -11.94 12.44
N THR A 172 -18.19 -11.80 11.40
CA THR A 172 -17.53 -12.92 10.75
C THR A 172 -16.26 -13.32 11.51
N ARG A 173 -16.26 -14.50 12.16
CA ARG A 173 -15.14 -15.02 12.96
C ARG A 173 -13.82 -15.08 12.21
N ASN A 174 -13.84 -15.42 10.92
CA ASN A 174 -12.64 -15.53 10.11
C ASN A 174 -11.94 -14.19 9.91
N ILE A 175 -12.68 -13.08 9.89
CA ILE A 175 -12.12 -11.74 9.76
C ILE A 175 -11.29 -11.36 10.99
N TRP A 176 -11.75 -11.72 12.19
CA TRP A 176 -10.98 -11.52 13.41
C TRP A 176 -9.68 -12.32 13.42
N GLY A 177 -9.69 -13.56 12.91
CA GLY A 177 -8.47 -14.36 12.74
C GLY A 177 -7.44 -13.68 11.82
N VAL A 178 -7.89 -13.14 10.69
CA VAL A 178 -7.03 -12.38 9.77
C VAL A 178 -6.56 -11.08 10.40
N ALA A 179 -7.44 -10.34 11.08
CA ALA A 179 -7.09 -9.08 11.73
C ALA A 179 -6.02 -9.26 12.83
N ILE A 180 -6.18 -10.29 13.67
CA ILE A 180 -5.21 -10.63 14.72
C ILE A 180 -3.88 -11.05 14.11
N ALA A 181 -3.89 -11.94 13.11
CA ALA A 181 -2.66 -12.34 12.42
C ALA A 181 -1.95 -11.12 11.82
N ARG A 182 -2.69 -10.23 11.15
CA ARG A 182 -2.14 -9.00 10.57
C ARG A 182 -1.58 -8.05 11.62
N PHE A 183 -2.25 -7.91 12.76
CA PHE A 183 -1.77 -7.09 13.86
C PHE A 183 -0.39 -7.56 14.34
N PHE A 184 -0.19 -8.84 14.57
CA PHE A 184 1.10 -9.36 15.03
C PHE A 184 2.19 -9.32 13.97
N THR A 185 1.87 -9.50 12.69
CA THR A 185 2.87 -9.43 11.60
C THR A 185 3.29 -8.00 11.25
N GLU A 186 2.45 -7.00 11.51
CA GLU A 186 2.75 -5.58 11.24
C GLU A 186 3.72 -4.96 12.27
N GLN A 187 3.76 -5.49 13.50
CA GLN A 187 4.59 -4.94 14.57
C GLN A 187 6.11 -5.04 14.29
N PRO A 188 6.68 -6.21 13.94
CA PRO A 188 8.09 -6.32 13.59
C PRO A 188 8.48 -5.42 12.42
N TRP A 189 7.63 -5.32 11.40
CA TRP A 189 7.85 -4.45 10.24
C TRP A 189 7.91 -2.97 10.64
N SER A 190 6.92 -2.51 11.39
CA SER A 190 6.87 -1.12 11.89
C SER A 190 8.08 -0.80 12.79
N PHE A 191 8.50 -1.75 13.61
CA PHE A 191 9.69 -1.60 14.46
C PHE A 191 10.95 -1.42 13.59
N ILE A 192 11.18 -2.26 12.61
CA ILE A 192 12.33 -2.18 11.69
C ILE A 192 12.29 -0.83 10.95
N MET A 193 11.15 -0.42 10.42
CA MET A 193 11.00 0.83 9.66
C MET A 193 11.39 2.07 10.47
N VAL A 194 11.03 2.11 11.75
CA VAL A 194 11.24 3.29 12.59
C VAL A 194 12.58 3.25 13.31
N TRP A 195 12.94 2.09 13.86
CA TRP A 195 14.07 1.99 14.77
C TRP A 195 15.37 1.56 14.10
N PHE A 196 15.34 0.87 12.98
CA PHE A 196 16.54 0.40 12.30
C PHE A 196 17.49 1.55 11.88
N PRO A 197 17.03 2.63 11.25
CA PRO A 197 17.89 3.77 10.94
C PRO A 197 18.46 4.43 12.21
N THR A 198 17.63 4.56 13.25
CA THR A 198 18.04 5.14 14.53
C THR A 198 19.08 4.27 15.24
N TYR A 199 18.92 2.95 15.21
CA TYR A 199 19.89 1.99 15.73
C TYR A 199 21.23 2.08 15.01
N LEU A 200 21.23 2.11 13.70
CA LEU A 200 22.45 2.24 12.88
C LEU A 200 23.19 3.55 13.23
N TYR A 201 22.47 4.65 13.35
CA TYR A 201 23.07 5.94 13.68
C TYR A 201 23.59 6.00 15.12
N LYS A 202 22.74 5.67 16.12
CA LYS A 202 23.07 5.88 17.55
C LYS A 202 23.98 4.79 18.14
N VAL A 203 23.80 3.54 17.71
CA VAL A 203 24.50 2.39 18.33
C VAL A 203 25.69 1.98 17.49
N ARG A 204 25.58 1.98 16.18
CA ARG A 204 26.67 1.59 15.26
C ARG A 204 27.52 2.75 14.79
N GLY A 205 27.14 4.01 15.09
CA GLY A 205 27.89 5.20 14.72
C GLY A 205 27.95 5.45 13.20
N ILE A 206 27.00 4.87 12.44
CA ILE A 206 26.96 5.02 10.99
C ILE A 206 26.44 6.41 10.66
N ASP A 207 27.20 7.17 9.92
CA ASP A 207 26.83 8.52 9.46
C ASP A 207 25.70 8.49 8.41
N LEU A 208 25.20 9.67 8.01
CA LEU A 208 24.08 9.77 7.06
C LEU A 208 24.40 9.15 5.67
N LYS A 209 25.67 9.17 5.26
CA LYS A 209 26.12 8.52 3.99
C LYS A 209 26.07 7.00 4.12
N GLY A 210 26.52 6.47 5.25
CA GLY A 210 26.44 5.04 5.55
C GLY A 210 25.00 4.55 5.69
N LEU A 211 24.09 5.37 6.28
CA LEU A 211 22.67 5.04 6.35
C LEU A 211 22.05 4.81 4.96
N ALA A 212 22.41 5.62 3.97
CA ALA A 212 21.95 5.44 2.60
C ALA A 212 22.33 4.06 2.00
N LEU A 213 23.43 3.47 2.47
CA LEU A 213 23.90 2.15 2.00
C LEU A 213 23.23 0.96 2.68
N TYR A 214 22.69 1.12 3.89
CA TYR A 214 22.17 -0.02 4.66
C TYR A 214 20.66 0.00 4.88
N VAL A 215 20.03 1.18 4.92
CA VAL A 215 18.60 1.31 5.26
C VAL A 215 17.66 0.64 4.25
N TRP A 216 18.07 0.48 3.00
CA TRP A 216 17.28 -0.19 1.97
C TRP A 216 17.27 -1.73 2.07
N MET A 217 18.26 -2.34 2.76
CA MET A 217 18.38 -3.80 2.83
C MET A 217 17.14 -4.53 3.38
N PRO A 218 16.50 -4.09 4.47
CA PRO A 218 15.28 -4.72 4.96
C PRO A 218 14.13 -4.69 3.95
N PHE A 219 14.04 -3.65 3.12
CA PHE A 219 13.02 -3.53 2.09
C PHE A 219 13.22 -4.56 0.97
N VAL A 220 14.45 -4.72 0.50
CA VAL A 220 14.77 -5.76 -0.49
C VAL A 220 14.51 -7.16 0.07
N ALA A 221 14.91 -7.41 1.31
CA ALA A 221 14.63 -8.69 1.97
C ALA A 221 13.13 -8.97 2.07
N ALA A 222 12.32 -7.94 2.40
CA ALA A 222 10.88 -8.04 2.45
C ALA A 222 10.27 -8.32 1.06
N ASP A 223 10.74 -7.65 0.00
CA ASP A 223 10.28 -7.86 -1.36
C ASP A 223 10.60 -9.28 -1.87
N ILE A 224 11.81 -9.77 -1.60
CA ILE A 224 12.19 -11.16 -1.87
C ILE A 224 11.27 -12.11 -1.09
N GLY A 225 11.02 -11.82 0.19
CA GLY A 225 10.10 -12.59 1.03
C GLY A 225 8.68 -12.63 0.48
N CYS A 226 8.16 -11.49 0.00
CA CYS A 226 6.85 -11.42 -0.65
C CYS A 226 6.77 -12.26 -1.93
N LEU A 227 7.79 -12.19 -2.76
CA LEU A 227 7.86 -13.01 -3.98
C LEU A 227 7.94 -14.49 -3.64
N CYS A 228 8.85 -14.89 -2.76
CA CYS A 228 8.98 -16.27 -2.31
C CYS A 228 7.67 -16.79 -1.68
N GLY A 229 7.03 -16.01 -0.83
CA GLY A 229 5.75 -16.34 -0.22
C GLY A 229 4.63 -16.55 -1.25
N GLY A 230 4.61 -15.73 -2.30
CA GLY A 230 3.66 -15.87 -3.41
C GLY A 230 3.83 -17.18 -4.19
N PHE A 231 5.06 -17.67 -4.32
CA PHE A 231 5.35 -18.94 -5.00
C PHE A 231 5.20 -20.19 -4.11
N LEU A 232 5.32 -20.05 -2.80
CA LEU A 232 5.26 -21.18 -1.86
C LEU A 232 3.93 -21.93 -1.91
N SER A 233 2.80 -21.23 -1.94
CA SER A 233 1.48 -21.86 -1.96
C SER A 233 1.20 -22.66 -3.26
N PRO A 234 1.45 -22.13 -4.47
CA PRO A 234 1.38 -22.91 -5.70
C PRO A 234 2.37 -24.09 -5.73
N TRP A 235 3.57 -23.92 -5.19
CA TRP A 235 4.57 -24.98 -5.12
C TRP A 235 4.11 -26.14 -4.24
N PHE A 236 3.60 -25.87 -3.03
CA PHE A 236 3.03 -26.89 -2.15
C PHE A 236 1.83 -27.61 -2.80
N ARG A 237 1.04 -26.91 -3.60
CA ARG A 237 -0.03 -27.55 -4.36
C ARG A 237 0.49 -28.52 -5.43
N ARG A 238 1.59 -28.19 -6.10
CA ARG A 238 2.25 -29.10 -7.06
C ARG A 238 2.80 -30.35 -6.39
N LEU A 239 3.13 -30.27 -5.10
CA LEU A 239 3.53 -31.44 -4.27
C LEU A 239 2.33 -32.27 -3.78
N GLY A 240 1.10 -31.98 -4.24
CA GLY A 240 -0.11 -32.74 -3.91
C GLY A 240 -0.81 -32.34 -2.63
N LEU A 241 -0.40 -31.26 -1.95
CA LEU A 241 -1.04 -30.82 -0.71
C LEU A 241 -2.40 -30.14 -0.99
N PRO A 242 -3.42 -30.35 -0.12
CA PRO A 242 -4.69 -29.63 -0.19
C PRO A 242 -4.49 -28.14 -0.13
N LEU A 243 -5.33 -27.36 -0.83
CA LEU A 243 -5.22 -25.90 -0.94
C LEU A 243 -5.11 -25.20 0.41
N LEU A 244 -5.91 -25.61 1.40
CA LEU A 244 -5.92 -25.02 2.73
C LEU A 244 -4.61 -25.27 3.47
N THR A 245 -4.08 -26.49 3.39
CA THR A 245 -2.80 -26.87 4.02
C THR A 245 -1.63 -26.15 3.35
N ALA A 246 -1.62 -26.08 2.02
CA ALA A 246 -0.59 -25.34 1.26
C ALA A 246 -0.54 -23.86 1.65
N ARG A 247 -1.70 -23.21 1.80
CA ARG A 247 -1.81 -21.81 2.25
C ARG A 247 -1.35 -21.63 3.71
N LYS A 248 -1.74 -22.53 4.60
CA LYS A 248 -1.30 -22.50 6.01
C LYS A 248 0.21 -22.63 6.12
N LEU A 249 0.82 -23.60 5.43
CA LEU A 249 2.28 -23.78 5.43
C LEU A 249 3.01 -22.57 4.84
N ALA A 250 2.49 -21.99 3.74
CA ALA A 250 3.08 -20.80 3.13
C ALA A 250 3.06 -19.57 4.07
N LEU A 251 2.17 -19.50 5.04
CA LEU A 251 2.13 -18.46 6.07
C LEU A 251 3.00 -18.84 7.29
N THR A 252 2.95 -20.08 7.72
CA THR A 252 3.63 -20.52 8.97
C THR A 252 5.14 -20.55 8.82
N ILE A 253 5.67 -21.02 7.69
CA ILE A 253 7.11 -21.14 7.47
C ILE A 253 7.82 -19.77 7.58
N PRO A 254 7.40 -18.70 6.88
CA PRO A 254 8.00 -17.39 7.04
C PRO A 254 7.87 -16.84 8.47
N CYS A 255 6.75 -17.08 9.15
CA CYS A 255 6.58 -16.65 10.54
C CYS A 255 7.59 -17.33 11.48
N CYS A 256 7.84 -18.64 11.31
CA CYS A 256 8.83 -19.36 12.10
C CYS A 256 10.28 -18.94 11.78
N LEU A 257 10.54 -18.42 10.58
CA LEU A 257 11.88 -17.92 10.22
C LEU A 257 12.15 -16.49 10.74
N MET A 258 11.12 -15.77 11.18
CA MET A 258 11.26 -14.43 11.77
C MET A 258 11.56 -14.44 13.28
N THR A 259 11.43 -15.58 13.95
CA THR A 259 11.74 -15.74 15.37
C THR A 259 13.15 -16.24 15.57
#